data_80c2b6cdade72f40d439d5bee02d6a9d
#
_entry.id   80c2b6cdade72f40d439d5bee02d6a9d
#
_cell.length_a   1.000
_cell.length_b   1.000
_cell.length_c   1.000
_cell.angle_alpha   90.00
_cell.angle_beta   90.00
_cell.angle_gamma   90.00
#
_symmetry.space_group_name_H-M   'P 1'
#
loop_
_entity.id
_entity.type
_entity.pdbx_description
1 polymer ?
#
loop_
_entity_poly.entity_id
_entity_poly.type
_entity_poly.pdbx_seq_one_letter_code
_entity_poly.pdbx_strand_id
1 'polypeptide(L)'
;MIAYLRGRLLDKRPTQIIVDVNGVGYNVHIPVSTFYQLGDIGSEAKLYIHTHVREDTLALYGFLTEKEKSLFEKLITVSGIGPRVAITVLSGLEADELTAALRQGDVARLTRIPGVGRKIGERMVLELREKLGPLEAQAPAASGIEEDVISALLNLGCSRQAAEVAVKKARENGAAQSFEPLFRAALEIVMK
;
A
#
# COMPACT_ATOMS: atom_id res chain seq x y z
N MET A 1 -3.03 4.74 16.15
CA MET A 1 -2.41 4.68 14.80
C MET A 1 -2.93 5.82 13.95
N ILE A 2 -2.05 6.56 13.28
CA ILE A 2 -2.42 7.65 12.35
C ILE A 2 -2.34 7.07 10.94
N ALA A 3 -3.45 7.08 10.19
CA ALA A 3 -3.54 6.47 8.87
C ALA A 3 -3.58 7.50 7.72
N TYR A 4 -4.01 8.72 8.02
CA TYR A 4 -4.18 9.81 7.07
C TYR A 4 -4.03 11.16 7.76
N LEU A 5 -3.43 12.14 7.07
CA LEU A 5 -3.36 13.52 7.51
C LEU A 5 -3.83 14.44 6.38
N ARG A 6 -4.65 15.41 6.73
CA ARG A 6 -5.03 16.54 5.90
C ARG A 6 -4.86 17.82 6.69
N GLY A 7 -4.03 18.72 6.20
CA GLY A 7 -3.75 19.95 6.91
C GLY A 7 -2.93 20.93 6.09
N ARG A 8 -2.45 21.99 6.74
CA ARG A 8 -1.64 23.03 6.13
C ARG A 8 -0.16 22.72 6.25
N LEU A 9 0.59 22.83 5.17
CA LEU A 9 2.03 22.63 5.14
C LEU A 9 2.75 23.78 5.85
N LEU A 10 3.42 23.52 6.98
CA LEU A 10 4.15 24.53 7.76
C LEU A 10 5.64 24.60 7.40
N ASP A 11 6.26 23.41 7.17
CA ASP A 11 7.67 23.30 6.78
C ASP A 11 7.80 22.24 5.70
N LYS A 12 8.73 22.43 4.75
CA LYS A 12 8.92 21.57 3.60
C LYS A 12 10.41 21.38 3.33
N ARG A 13 10.90 20.17 3.61
CA ARG A 13 12.27 19.73 3.31
C ARG A 13 12.25 18.48 2.43
N PRO A 14 13.31 18.16 1.69
CA PRO A 14 13.31 17.05 0.73
C PRO A 14 12.87 15.69 1.28
N THR A 15 13.13 15.42 2.57
CA THR A 15 12.82 14.13 3.21
C THR A 15 11.86 14.22 4.38
N GLN A 16 11.38 15.43 4.69
CA GLN A 16 10.60 15.68 5.91
C GLN A 16 9.75 16.94 5.77
N ILE A 17 8.53 16.88 6.25
CA ILE A 17 7.60 18.01 6.27
C ILE A 17 6.93 18.12 7.63
N ILE A 18 6.38 19.32 7.93
CA ILE A 18 5.48 19.52 9.06
C ILE A 18 4.11 19.91 8.52
N VAL A 19 3.10 19.14 8.91
CA VAL A 19 1.68 19.40 8.56
C VAL A 19 0.94 19.83 9.81
N ASP A 20 0.35 21.02 9.76
CA ASP A 20 -0.53 21.53 10.81
C ASP A 20 -1.95 20.99 10.59
N VAL A 21 -2.45 20.31 11.59
CA VAL A 21 -3.84 19.84 11.65
C VAL A 21 -4.48 20.46 12.90
N ASN A 22 -5.21 21.55 12.72
CA ASN A 22 -5.90 22.28 13.78
C ASN A 22 -4.99 22.67 14.97
N GLY A 23 -3.79 23.18 14.68
CA GLY A 23 -2.84 23.66 15.70
C GLY A 23 -1.89 22.56 16.22
N VAL A 24 -2.00 21.33 15.74
CA VAL A 24 -1.05 20.26 16.04
C VAL A 24 -0.13 20.04 14.83
N GLY A 25 1.19 20.27 15.00
CA GLY A 25 2.21 20.06 13.97
C GLY A 25 2.67 18.60 13.94
N TYR A 26 2.34 17.89 12.87
CA TYR A 26 2.82 16.52 12.63
C TYR A 26 4.09 16.52 11.78
N ASN A 27 5.16 15.96 12.32
CA ASN A 27 6.40 15.78 11.60
C ASN A 27 6.36 14.46 10.82
N VAL A 28 6.45 14.54 9.48
CA VAL A 28 6.24 13.41 8.58
C VAL A 28 7.44 13.23 7.68
N HIS A 29 8.02 12.03 7.65
CA HIS A 29 9.03 11.63 6.69
C HIS A 29 8.37 11.29 5.35
N ILE A 30 8.90 11.81 4.26
CA ILE A 30 8.34 11.63 2.92
C ILE A 30 9.42 11.19 1.90
N PRO A 31 9.04 10.48 0.82
CA PRO A 31 9.90 10.31 -0.34
C PRO A 31 10.20 11.65 -1.04
N VAL A 32 11.34 11.72 -1.71
CA VAL A 32 11.71 12.91 -2.50
C VAL A 32 10.73 13.14 -3.64
N SER A 33 10.14 12.09 -4.21
CA SER A 33 9.04 12.19 -5.20
C SER A 33 7.85 12.97 -4.65
N THR A 34 7.44 12.67 -3.42
CA THR A 34 6.38 13.40 -2.70
C THR A 34 6.74 14.87 -2.48
N PHE A 35 8.00 15.16 -2.12
CA PHE A 35 8.46 16.54 -1.95
C PHE A 35 8.25 17.38 -3.21
N TYR A 36 8.56 16.87 -4.39
CA TYR A 36 8.39 17.61 -5.64
C TYR A 36 6.91 17.82 -6.03
N GLN A 37 6.02 16.95 -5.62
CA GLN A 37 4.60 17.01 -5.97
C GLN A 37 3.77 17.82 -4.95
N LEU A 38 4.27 18.01 -3.73
CA LEU A 38 3.61 18.86 -2.74
C LEU A 38 3.70 20.34 -3.16
N GLY A 39 2.65 21.10 -2.88
CA GLY A 39 2.61 22.54 -3.07
C GLY A 39 3.58 23.30 -2.16
N ASP A 40 3.50 24.62 -2.17
CA ASP A 40 4.32 25.50 -1.37
C ASP A 40 3.90 25.52 0.11
N ILE A 41 4.78 26.04 0.97
CA ILE A 41 4.46 26.28 2.39
C ILE A 41 3.19 27.12 2.49
N GLY A 42 2.26 26.69 3.33
CA GLY A 42 0.94 27.28 3.51
C GLY A 42 -0.17 26.63 2.70
N SER A 43 0.15 25.81 1.68
CA SER A 43 -0.83 25.03 0.92
C SER A 43 -1.41 23.84 1.71
N GLU A 44 -2.53 23.29 1.23
CA GLU A 44 -3.11 22.08 1.78
C GLU A 44 -2.26 20.86 1.37
N ALA A 45 -1.93 20.03 2.35
CA ALA A 45 -1.28 18.72 2.14
C ALA A 45 -2.25 17.60 2.55
N LYS A 46 -2.30 16.54 1.72
CA LYS A 46 -3.09 15.32 1.97
C LYS A 46 -2.16 14.13 1.83
N LEU A 47 -2.04 13.32 2.87
CA LEU A 47 -1.07 12.22 2.92
C LEU A 47 -1.68 10.97 3.53
N TYR A 48 -1.43 9.83 2.89
CA TYR A 48 -1.59 8.52 3.48
C TYR A 48 -0.42 8.26 4.42
N ILE A 49 -0.68 7.87 5.65
CA ILE A 49 0.32 7.76 6.71
C ILE A 49 0.53 6.32 7.13
N HIS A 50 1.78 5.94 7.24
CA HIS A 50 2.22 4.78 8.00
C HIS A 50 2.78 5.23 9.35
N THR A 51 2.20 4.76 10.45
CA THR A 51 2.69 5.04 11.80
C THR A 51 3.66 3.94 12.22
N HIS A 52 4.93 4.27 12.38
CA HIS A 52 5.97 3.37 12.86
C HIS A 52 6.20 3.57 14.35
N VAL A 53 5.91 2.57 15.16
CA VAL A 53 6.07 2.60 16.61
C VAL A 53 7.10 1.57 17.02
N ARG A 54 8.06 1.98 17.82
CA ARG A 54 8.99 1.13 18.57
C ARG A 54 9.04 1.60 20.03
N GLU A 55 9.76 0.92 20.89
CA GLU A 55 9.87 1.27 22.30
C GLU A 55 10.36 2.71 22.52
N ASP A 56 11.26 3.18 21.67
CA ASP A 56 11.93 4.48 21.74
C ASP A 56 11.53 5.48 20.66
N THR A 57 10.65 5.09 19.71
CA THR A 57 10.41 5.87 18.50
C THR A 57 8.94 5.83 18.08
N LEU A 58 8.37 7.02 17.86
CA LEU A 58 7.14 7.24 17.13
C LEU A 58 7.46 8.06 15.89
N ALA A 59 7.38 7.47 14.71
CA ALA A 59 7.66 8.13 13.44
C ALA A 59 6.50 7.98 12.46
N LEU A 60 6.23 9.06 11.71
CA LEU A 60 5.21 9.07 10.66
C LEU A 60 5.89 9.10 9.30
N TYR A 61 5.43 8.25 8.39
CA TYR A 61 5.85 8.18 7.01
C TYR A 61 4.64 8.48 6.11
N GLY A 62 4.78 9.49 5.24
CA GLY A 62 3.67 10.02 4.44
C GLY A 62 3.87 9.85 2.94
N PHE A 63 2.78 9.54 2.25
CA PHE A 63 2.74 9.24 0.83
C PHE A 63 1.54 9.96 0.18
N LEU A 64 1.67 10.33 -1.09
CA LEU A 64 0.57 10.95 -1.82
C LEU A 64 -0.51 9.96 -2.24
N THR A 65 -0.12 8.70 -2.44
CA THR A 65 -1.03 7.64 -2.88
C THR A 65 -1.03 6.47 -1.90
N GLU A 66 -2.16 5.76 -1.84
CA GLU A 66 -2.28 4.52 -1.06
C GLU A 66 -1.36 3.41 -1.61
N LYS A 67 -1.12 3.43 -2.92
CA LYS A 67 -0.20 2.51 -3.59
C LYS A 67 1.24 2.66 -3.09
N GLU A 68 1.75 3.91 -2.99
CA GLU A 68 3.08 4.18 -2.42
C GLU A 68 3.17 3.71 -0.96
N LYS A 69 2.14 4.00 -0.15
CA LYS A 69 2.06 3.52 1.24
C LYS A 69 2.09 2.00 1.30
N SER A 70 1.30 1.31 0.49
CA SER A 70 1.25 -0.16 0.43
C SER A 70 2.62 -0.75 0.03
N LEU A 71 3.30 -0.15 -0.93
CA LEU A 71 4.66 -0.56 -1.31
C LEU A 71 5.66 -0.33 -0.18
N PHE A 72 5.59 0.80 0.51
CA PHE A 72 6.42 1.07 1.68
C PHE A 72 6.21 -0.01 2.76
N GLU A 73 4.96 -0.33 3.07
CA GLU A 73 4.62 -1.35 4.06
C GLU A 73 5.15 -2.74 3.68
N LYS A 74 5.08 -3.09 2.39
CA LYS A 74 5.69 -4.32 1.87
C LYS A 74 7.21 -4.28 1.96
N LEU A 75 7.86 -3.17 1.59
CA LEU A 75 9.31 -3.01 1.66
C LEU A 75 9.87 -3.22 3.07
N ILE A 76 9.25 -2.64 4.08
CA ILE A 76 9.72 -2.77 5.47
C ILE A 76 9.54 -4.17 6.07
N THR A 77 8.78 -5.06 5.40
CA THR A 77 8.72 -6.48 5.79
C THR A 77 9.92 -7.29 5.31
N VAL A 78 10.70 -6.75 4.36
CA VAL A 78 11.90 -7.43 3.84
C VAL A 78 13.04 -7.31 4.84
N SER A 79 13.64 -8.43 5.20
CA SER A 79 14.76 -8.44 6.14
C SER A 79 15.95 -7.63 5.62
N GLY A 80 16.39 -6.64 6.40
CA GLY A 80 17.46 -5.69 6.05
C GLY A 80 16.95 -4.39 5.42
N ILE A 81 15.63 -4.22 5.25
CA ILE A 81 15.04 -2.97 4.81
C ILE A 81 14.27 -2.34 5.97
N GLY A 82 14.85 -1.29 6.54
CA GLY A 82 14.16 -0.45 7.51
C GLY A 82 13.41 0.71 6.83
N PRO A 83 12.61 1.47 7.59
CA PRO A 83 11.83 2.59 7.05
C PRO A 83 12.66 3.62 6.26
N ARG A 84 13.88 3.93 6.69
CA ARG A 84 14.77 4.87 5.98
C ARG A 84 15.16 4.35 4.59
N VAL A 85 15.53 3.07 4.48
CA VAL A 85 15.87 2.45 3.19
C VAL A 85 14.63 2.38 2.30
N ALA A 86 13.47 2.04 2.84
CA ALA A 86 12.21 2.01 2.09
C ALA A 86 11.83 3.39 1.51
N ILE A 87 11.99 4.48 2.27
CA ILE A 87 11.84 5.86 1.77
C ILE A 87 12.84 6.16 0.64
N THR A 88 14.10 5.74 0.78
CA THR A 88 15.11 5.94 -0.27
C THR A 88 14.75 5.18 -1.55
N VAL A 89 14.22 3.95 -1.42
CA VAL A 89 13.74 3.15 -2.56
C VAL A 89 12.62 3.88 -3.30
N LEU A 90 11.59 4.37 -2.59
CA LEU A 90 10.47 5.12 -3.16
C LEU A 90 10.85 6.53 -3.64
N SER A 91 12.01 7.05 -3.22
CA SER A 91 12.56 8.29 -3.75
C SER A 91 13.33 8.07 -5.06
N GLY A 92 13.86 6.87 -5.28
CA GLY A 92 14.68 6.55 -6.45
C GLY A 92 13.91 5.93 -7.62
N LEU A 93 12.75 5.34 -7.37
CA LEU A 93 11.89 4.74 -8.38
C LEU A 93 10.43 5.08 -8.07
N GLU A 94 9.68 5.43 -9.11
CA GLU A 94 8.23 5.56 -8.99
C GLU A 94 7.56 4.21 -8.66
N ALA A 95 6.39 4.24 -8.03
CA ALA A 95 5.70 3.05 -7.54
C ALA A 95 5.48 1.99 -8.64
N ASP A 96 5.14 2.42 -9.86
CA ASP A 96 4.94 1.53 -11.00
C ASP A 96 6.24 0.93 -11.49
N GLU A 97 7.29 1.72 -11.59
CA GLU A 97 8.63 1.28 -11.98
C GLU A 97 9.23 0.28 -10.98
N LEU A 98 9.08 0.56 -9.68
CA LEU A 98 9.51 -0.35 -8.61
C LEU A 98 8.77 -1.68 -8.71
N THR A 99 7.44 -1.63 -8.88
CA THR A 99 6.62 -2.83 -9.04
C THR A 99 7.04 -3.65 -10.26
N ALA A 100 7.31 -2.99 -11.40
CA ALA A 100 7.79 -3.64 -12.61
C ALA A 100 9.17 -4.29 -12.40
N ALA A 101 10.12 -3.57 -11.80
CA ALA A 101 11.47 -4.08 -11.52
C ALA A 101 11.45 -5.31 -10.60
N LEU A 102 10.60 -5.29 -9.55
CA LEU A 102 10.44 -6.41 -8.63
C LEU A 102 9.84 -7.65 -9.33
N ARG A 103 8.84 -7.46 -10.18
CA ARG A 103 8.20 -8.55 -10.94
C ARG A 103 9.12 -9.17 -11.97
N GLN A 104 9.91 -8.34 -12.69
CA GLN A 104 10.87 -8.77 -13.69
C GLN A 104 12.14 -9.36 -13.08
N GLY A 105 12.36 -9.19 -11.78
CA GLY A 105 13.58 -9.62 -11.13
C GLY A 105 14.80 -8.78 -11.50
N ASP A 106 14.59 -7.50 -11.86
CA ASP A 106 15.66 -6.59 -12.27
C ASP A 106 16.47 -6.09 -11.07
N VAL A 107 17.30 -6.98 -10.52
CA VAL A 107 18.20 -6.68 -9.41
C VAL A 107 19.19 -5.56 -9.77
N ALA A 108 19.60 -5.47 -11.05
CA ALA A 108 20.54 -4.44 -11.50
C ALA A 108 19.95 -3.04 -11.36
N ARG A 109 18.66 -2.87 -11.64
CA ARG A 109 17.94 -1.60 -11.44
C ARG A 109 17.80 -1.26 -9.97
N LEU A 110 17.44 -2.25 -9.13
CA LEU A 110 17.29 -2.06 -7.69
C LEU A 110 18.60 -1.68 -6.99
N THR A 111 19.73 -2.23 -7.41
CA THR A 111 21.03 -1.94 -6.82
C THR A 111 21.60 -0.56 -7.16
N ARG A 112 20.98 0.18 -8.08
CA ARG A 112 21.31 1.59 -8.34
C ARG A 112 20.80 2.52 -7.24
N ILE A 113 19.88 2.05 -6.42
CA ILE A 113 19.30 2.83 -5.33
C ILE A 113 20.29 2.88 -4.17
N PRO A 114 20.63 4.06 -3.65
CA PRO A 114 21.52 4.17 -2.49
C PRO A 114 21.01 3.36 -1.29
N GLY A 115 21.89 2.56 -0.69
CA GLY A 115 21.55 1.70 0.44
C GLY A 115 20.95 0.33 0.06
N VAL A 116 20.77 0.05 -1.23
CA VAL A 116 20.32 -1.27 -1.73
C VAL A 116 21.50 -1.99 -2.39
N GLY A 117 22.15 -2.87 -1.63
CA GLY A 117 23.19 -3.76 -2.15
C GLY A 117 22.57 -4.97 -2.86
N ARG A 118 23.40 -5.74 -3.60
CA ARG A 118 22.96 -6.92 -4.36
C ARG A 118 22.16 -7.90 -3.53
N LYS A 119 22.62 -8.25 -2.32
CA LYS A 119 21.91 -9.16 -1.41
C LYS A 119 20.52 -8.66 -1.01
N ILE A 120 20.38 -7.33 -0.79
CA ILE A 120 19.08 -6.71 -0.47
C ILE A 120 18.19 -6.71 -1.70
N GLY A 121 18.72 -6.36 -2.89
CA GLY A 121 17.97 -6.40 -4.14
C GLY A 121 17.43 -7.78 -4.49
N GLU A 122 18.26 -8.83 -4.37
CA GLU A 122 17.84 -10.22 -4.57
C GLU A 122 16.74 -10.64 -3.59
N ARG A 123 16.86 -10.24 -2.32
CA ARG A 123 15.86 -10.51 -1.29
C ARG A 123 14.55 -9.75 -1.55
N MET A 124 14.62 -8.47 -1.95
CA MET A 124 13.45 -7.71 -2.37
C MET A 124 12.66 -8.44 -3.46
N VAL A 125 13.34 -8.91 -4.50
CA VAL A 125 12.72 -9.66 -5.58
C VAL A 125 12.08 -10.94 -5.04
N LEU A 126 12.80 -11.74 -4.27
CA LEU A 126 12.31 -13.02 -3.75
C LEU A 126 11.07 -12.85 -2.86
N GLU A 127 11.15 -11.95 -1.86
CA GLU A 127 10.11 -11.82 -0.85
C GLU A 127 8.90 -10.99 -1.32
N LEU A 128 9.10 -10.03 -2.25
CA LEU A 128 8.01 -9.14 -2.69
C LEU A 128 7.33 -9.61 -3.97
N ARG A 129 7.98 -10.40 -4.81
CA ARG A 129 7.39 -10.89 -6.06
C ARG A 129 6.07 -11.65 -5.81
N GLU A 130 6.04 -12.49 -4.80
CA GLU A 130 4.82 -13.22 -4.40
C GLU A 130 3.78 -12.30 -3.76
N LYS A 131 4.21 -11.35 -2.93
CA LYS A 131 3.32 -10.40 -2.22
C LYS A 131 2.71 -9.32 -3.13
N LEU A 132 3.30 -9.11 -4.31
CA LEU A 132 2.79 -8.15 -5.29
C LEU A 132 1.67 -8.74 -6.17
N GLY A 133 1.39 -10.04 -6.06
CA GLY A 133 0.36 -10.72 -6.83
C GLY A 133 0.63 -10.79 -8.34
N PRO A 134 -0.19 -11.51 -9.12
CA PRO A 134 -0.17 -11.44 -10.57
C PRO A 134 -0.44 -10.00 -11.04
N LEU A 135 -0.03 -9.68 -12.27
CA LEU A 135 -0.42 -8.44 -12.95
C LEU A 135 -1.96 -8.39 -13.00
N GLU A 136 -2.58 -7.77 -12.01
CA GLU A 136 -3.87 -7.17 -12.29
C GLU A 136 -3.57 -6.07 -13.31
N ALA A 137 -3.90 -6.36 -14.58
CA ALA A 137 -4.07 -5.29 -15.55
C ALA A 137 -4.91 -4.25 -14.81
N GLN A 138 -4.43 -3.00 -14.80
CA GLN A 138 -5.19 -1.88 -14.27
C GLN A 138 -6.52 -1.82 -15.03
N ALA A 139 -7.47 -2.62 -14.60
CA ALA A 139 -8.86 -2.34 -14.87
C ALA A 139 -9.17 -1.09 -14.02
N PRO A 140 -9.75 -0.05 -14.61
CA PRO A 140 -10.24 1.08 -13.84
C PRO A 140 -11.12 0.52 -12.72
N ALA A 141 -11.03 1.10 -11.53
CA ALA A 141 -11.71 0.69 -10.31
C ALA A 141 -13.23 0.52 -10.52
N ALA A 142 -13.60 -0.63 -11.06
CA ALA A 142 -14.85 -1.28 -10.90
C ALA A 142 -14.48 -2.66 -10.33
N SER A 143 -14.12 -2.68 -9.04
CA SER A 143 -14.21 -3.92 -8.29
C SER A 143 -15.65 -4.37 -8.47
N GLY A 144 -15.85 -5.41 -9.27
CA GLY A 144 -17.18 -5.96 -9.46
C GLY A 144 -17.68 -6.36 -8.07
N ILE A 145 -18.96 -6.18 -7.81
CA ILE A 145 -19.63 -6.56 -6.54
C ILE A 145 -19.15 -7.94 -6.06
N GLU A 146 -18.80 -8.83 -6.97
CA GLU A 146 -18.25 -10.16 -6.67
C GLU A 146 -16.87 -10.11 -5.99
N GLU A 147 -15.96 -9.26 -6.47
CA GLU A 147 -14.62 -9.12 -5.88
C GLU A 147 -14.71 -8.48 -4.50
N ASP A 148 -15.61 -7.52 -4.30
CA ASP A 148 -15.88 -6.92 -3.00
C ASP A 148 -16.41 -7.97 -2.00
N VAL A 149 -17.32 -8.87 -2.47
CA VAL A 149 -17.84 -9.98 -1.65
C VAL A 149 -16.74 -11.00 -1.34
N ILE A 150 -15.90 -11.37 -2.32
CA ILE A 150 -14.75 -12.26 -2.10
C ILE A 150 -13.81 -11.65 -1.07
N SER A 151 -13.48 -10.36 -1.20
CA SER A 151 -12.63 -9.64 -0.24
C SER A 151 -13.21 -9.65 1.17
N ALA A 152 -14.53 -9.45 1.32
CA ALA A 152 -15.21 -9.51 2.60
C ALA A 152 -15.13 -10.91 3.24
N LEU A 153 -15.31 -11.97 2.44
CA LEU A 153 -15.19 -13.36 2.92
C LEU A 153 -13.75 -13.71 3.33
N LEU A 154 -12.75 -13.22 2.60
CA LEU A 154 -11.34 -13.38 2.97
C LEU A 154 -11.04 -12.74 4.33
N ASN A 155 -11.57 -11.53 4.58
CA ASN A 155 -11.42 -10.83 5.86
C ASN A 155 -12.10 -11.56 7.03
N LEU A 156 -13.09 -12.39 6.76
CA LEU A 156 -13.72 -13.29 7.74
C LEU A 156 -12.94 -14.61 7.94
N GLY A 157 -11.79 -14.76 7.28
CA GLY A 157 -10.93 -15.94 7.44
C GLY A 157 -11.21 -17.09 6.46
N CYS A 158 -12.05 -16.89 5.46
CA CYS A 158 -12.27 -17.90 4.42
C CYS A 158 -11.04 -18.00 3.50
N SER A 159 -10.76 -19.17 2.95
CA SER A 159 -9.77 -19.31 1.89
C SER A 159 -10.30 -18.69 0.58
N ARG A 160 -9.40 -18.16 -0.26
CA ARG A 160 -9.79 -17.54 -1.54
C ARG A 160 -10.60 -18.49 -2.41
N GLN A 161 -10.18 -19.76 -2.49
CA GLN A 161 -10.87 -20.77 -3.26
C GLN A 161 -12.31 -21.04 -2.75
N ALA A 162 -12.51 -21.09 -1.43
CA ALA A 162 -13.84 -21.26 -0.85
C ALA A 162 -14.73 -20.03 -1.11
N ALA A 163 -14.19 -18.81 -1.01
CA ALA A 163 -14.91 -17.57 -1.28
C ALA A 163 -15.34 -17.48 -2.75
N GLU A 164 -14.46 -17.77 -3.71
CA GLU A 164 -14.77 -17.77 -5.15
C GLU A 164 -15.86 -18.79 -5.51
N VAL A 165 -15.77 -20.01 -4.97
CA VAL A 165 -16.79 -21.06 -5.18
C VAL A 165 -18.14 -20.65 -4.58
N ALA A 166 -18.13 -20.05 -3.40
CA ALA A 166 -19.35 -19.61 -2.72
C ALA A 166 -20.05 -18.48 -3.48
N VAL A 167 -19.31 -17.48 -3.95
CA VAL A 167 -19.85 -16.35 -4.74
C VAL A 167 -20.43 -16.86 -6.05
N LYS A 168 -19.72 -17.76 -6.74
CA LYS A 168 -20.23 -18.37 -7.98
C LYS A 168 -21.54 -19.13 -7.76
N LYS A 169 -21.63 -19.99 -6.74
CA LYS A 169 -22.85 -20.72 -6.39
C LYS A 169 -23.97 -19.79 -5.96
N ALA A 170 -23.69 -18.73 -5.20
CA ALA A 170 -24.69 -17.75 -4.81
C ALA A 170 -25.31 -17.06 -6.04
N ARG A 171 -24.52 -16.76 -7.05
CA ARG A 171 -24.97 -16.23 -8.35
C ARG A 171 -25.84 -17.22 -9.12
N GLU A 172 -25.41 -18.47 -9.23
CA GLU A 172 -26.15 -19.54 -9.89
C GLU A 172 -27.49 -19.77 -9.21
N ASN A 173 -27.61 -19.58 -7.90
CA ASN A 173 -28.83 -19.65 -7.11
C ASN A 173 -29.71 -18.39 -7.19
N GLY A 174 -29.37 -17.41 -8.04
CA GLY A 174 -30.18 -16.23 -8.29
C GLY A 174 -30.02 -15.08 -7.29
N ALA A 175 -28.92 -15.02 -6.54
CA ALA A 175 -28.65 -13.88 -5.68
C ALA A 175 -28.60 -12.57 -6.48
N ALA A 176 -29.21 -11.50 -5.95
CA ALA A 176 -29.25 -10.19 -6.60
C ALA A 176 -27.86 -9.61 -6.85
N GLN A 177 -27.75 -8.78 -7.91
CA GLN A 177 -26.48 -8.14 -8.30
C GLN A 177 -26.14 -6.92 -7.41
N SER A 178 -26.29 -7.04 -6.09
CA SER A 178 -25.90 -6.05 -5.11
C SER A 178 -25.10 -6.71 -4.01
N PHE A 179 -24.21 -5.95 -3.35
CA PHE A 179 -23.25 -6.48 -2.39
C PHE A 179 -23.92 -7.29 -1.27
N GLU A 180 -24.90 -6.73 -0.58
CA GLU A 180 -25.48 -7.34 0.62
C GLU A 180 -26.20 -8.69 0.36
N PRO A 181 -27.10 -8.84 -0.62
CA PRO A 181 -27.73 -10.13 -0.91
C PRO A 181 -26.73 -11.18 -1.39
N LEU A 182 -25.76 -10.79 -2.24
CA LEU A 182 -24.73 -11.70 -2.73
C LEU A 182 -23.81 -12.16 -1.60
N PHE A 183 -23.42 -11.24 -0.71
CA PHE A 183 -22.59 -11.55 0.45
C PHE A 183 -23.28 -12.51 1.41
N ARG A 184 -24.56 -12.27 1.75
CA ARG A 184 -25.34 -13.15 2.62
C ARG A 184 -25.45 -14.56 2.04
N ALA A 185 -25.82 -14.67 0.75
CA ALA A 185 -25.95 -15.97 0.09
C ALA A 185 -24.60 -16.72 0.03
N ALA A 186 -23.51 -16.03 -0.27
CA ALA A 186 -22.19 -16.63 -0.30
C ALA A 186 -21.71 -17.05 1.11
N LEU A 187 -21.99 -16.25 2.14
CA LEU A 187 -21.66 -16.56 3.52
C LEU A 187 -22.38 -17.82 4.02
N GLU A 188 -23.66 -17.97 3.71
CA GLU A 188 -24.43 -19.20 4.04
C GLU A 188 -23.86 -20.45 3.38
N ILE A 189 -23.28 -20.32 2.18
CA ILE A 189 -22.64 -21.44 1.47
C ILE A 189 -21.31 -21.84 2.12
N VAL A 190 -20.54 -20.86 2.60
CA VAL A 190 -19.26 -21.12 3.26
C VAL A 190 -19.41 -21.71 4.67
N MET A 191 -20.50 -21.36 5.36
CA MET A 191 -20.76 -21.82 6.74
C MET A 191 -21.40 -23.21 6.82
N LYS A 192 -21.80 -23.81 5.70
CA LYS A 192 -22.31 -25.19 5.59
C LYS A 192 -21.19 -26.18 5.29
#